data_a07e998c23c247d4067648e05370bc1d
#
_entry.id   a07e998c23c247d4067648e05370bc1d
#
_cell.length_a   1.000
_cell.length_b   1.000
_cell.length_c   1.000
_cell.angle_alpha   90.00
_cell.angle_beta   90.00
_cell.angle_gamma   90.00
#
_symmetry.space_group_name_H-M   'P 1'
#
loop_
_entity.id
_entity.type
_entity.pdbx_description
1 polymer ?
#
loop_
_entity_poly.entity_id
_entity_poly.type
_entity_poly.pdbx_seq_one_letter_code
_entity_poly.pdbx_strand_id
1 'polypeptide(L)'
;MTVNKDQIEAHGLTPEEYKKIKEYLGRDSNLLELGIFSAMWNEHCSYKSSKIHLKKLPTKNNIVIQGPGENAGVIDIGDDDAVVFKIESHNHPSFIEPYQGAATGVGGILRDVFTMGARPIALMNSIHFGSPKNHKTKNLLSGVVSGIGGYGNSVGIPTVGGETKFNDTYNENILVNAMAVGLANKNKIFYSKAKGLNKAVVCLLYTSDAADE
;
A
#
# COMPACT_ATOMS: atom_id res chain seq x y z
N MET A 1 8.70 2.58 33.98
CA MET A 1 9.65 1.46 33.80
C MET A 1 10.45 1.80 32.55
N THR A 2 11.77 1.83 32.66
CA THR A 2 12.69 1.99 31.54
C THR A 2 12.72 0.70 30.73
N VAL A 3 12.71 0.80 29.41
CA VAL A 3 12.83 -0.35 28.52
C VAL A 3 14.23 -0.95 28.57
N ASN A 4 14.31 -2.28 28.49
CA ASN A 4 15.59 -3.00 28.47
C ASN A 4 16.02 -3.33 27.03
N LYS A 5 17.23 -3.85 26.87
CA LYS A 5 17.82 -4.18 25.57
C LYS A 5 17.00 -5.21 24.79
N ASP A 6 16.51 -6.23 25.45
CA ASP A 6 15.73 -7.30 24.82
C ASP A 6 14.39 -6.78 24.28
N GLN A 7 13.78 -5.82 24.99
CA GLN A 7 12.57 -5.16 24.52
C GLN A 7 12.84 -4.29 23.28
N ILE A 8 13.98 -3.60 23.22
CA ILE A 8 14.37 -2.78 22.06
C ILE A 8 14.56 -3.67 20.83
N GLU A 9 15.29 -4.78 20.98
CA GLU A 9 15.52 -5.74 19.90
C GLU A 9 14.22 -6.44 19.46
N ALA A 10 13.37 -6.82 20.40
CA ALA A 10 12.05 -7.42 20.11
C ALA A 10 11.12 -6.46 19.32
N HIS A 11 11.32 -5.14 19.44
CA HIS A 11 10.61 -4.15 18.65
C HIS A 11 11.29 -3.82 17.31
N GLY A 12 12.34 -4.56 16.92
CA GLY A 12 13.03 -4.39 15.65
C GLY A 12 13.79 -3.06 15.51
N LEU A 13 14.15 -2.46 16.63
CA LEU A 13 14.93 -1.22 16.68
C LEU A 13 16.41 -1.52 16.93
N THR A 14 17.28 -0.81 16.21
CA THR A 14 18.72 -0.88 16.44
C THR A 14 19.13 -0.02 17.65
N PRO A 15 20.30 -0.29 18.25
CA PRO A 15 20.84 0.57 19.33
C PRO A 15 20.97 2.03 18.92
N GLU A 16 21.36 2.30 17.68
CA GLU A 16 21.50 3.65 17.12
C GLU A 16 20.14 4.35 16.99
N GLU A 17 19.11 3.62 16.57
CA GLU A 17 17.74 4.15 16.53
C GLU A 17 17.23 4.45 17.94
N TYR A 18 17.45 3.56 18.89
CA TYR A 18 17.06 3.82 20.27
C TYR A 18 17.78 5.03 20.89
N LYS A 19 19.07 5.22 20.56
CA LYS A 19 19.79 6.42 20.96
C LYS A 19 19.12 7.70 20.45
N LYS A 20 18.69 7.71 19.18
CA LYS A 20 17.95 8.85 18.62
C LYS A 20 16.60 9.07 19.31
N ILE A 21 15.89 8.00 19.66
CA ILE A 21 14.64 8.10 20.44
C ILE A 21 14.88 8.82 21.77
N LYS A 22 15.94 8.43 22.48
CA LYS A 22 16.33 9.11 23.73
C LYS A 22 16.66 10.59 23.51
N GLU A 23 17.37 10.91 22.43
CA GLU A 23 17.69 12.30 22.08
C GLU A 23 16.42 13.11 21.81
N TYR A 24 15.43 12.57 21.07
CA TYR A 24 14.15 13.25 20.82
C TYR A 24 13.29 13.42 22.07
N LEU A 25 13.25 12.43 22.93
CA LEU A 25 12.44 12.48 24.15
C LEU A 25 13.13 13.22 25.31
N GLY A 26 14.45 13.40 25.26
CA GLY A 26 15.26 13.90 26.37
C GLY A 26 15.34 12.95 27.57
N ARG A 27 14.87 11.70 27.43
CA ARG A 27 14.80 10.65 28.45
C ARG A 27 14.69 9.27 27.84
N ASP A 28 14.72 8.23 28.65
CA ASP A 28 14.36 6.90 28.20
C ASP A 28 12.86 6.80 27.85
N SER A 29 12.53 6.05 26.81
CA SER A 29 11.15 5.77 26.43
C SER A 29 10.49 4.81 27.41
N ASN A 30 9.18 4.89 27.55
CA ASN A 30 8.39 3.80 28.08
C ASN A 30 8.06 2.77 26.97
N LEU A 31 7.41 1.66 27.33
CA LEU A 31 7.13 0.57 26.40
C LEU A 31 6.14 1.00 25.28
N LEU A 32 5.15 1.83 25.60
CA LEU A 32 4.19 2.35 24.61
C LEU A 32 4.90 3.26 23.60
N GLU A 33 5.72 4.18 24.06
CA GLU A 33 6.51 5.06 23.19
C GLU A 33 7.46 4.25 22.29
N LEU A 34 8.11 3.22 22.86
CA LEU A 34 8.95 2.31 22.10
C LEU A 34 8.16 1.64 20.98
N GLY A 35 6.94 1.15 21.25
CA GLY A 35 6.04 0.55 20.28
C GLY A 35 5.64 1.54 19.17
N ILE A 36 5.34 2.79 19.52
CA ILE A 36 5.02 3.85 18.55
C ILE A 36 6.20 4.12 17.62
N PHE A 37 7.41 4.30 18.17
CA PHE A 37 8.61 4.49 17.35
C PHE A 37 8.90 3.26 16.48
N SER A 38 8.76 2.05 17.02
CA SER A 38 8.92 0.80 16.27
C SER A 38 7.97 0.75 15.06
N ALA A 39 6.69 1.07 15.26
CA ALA A 39 5.69 1.07 14.20
C ALA A 39 6.00 2.13 13.13
N MET A 40 6.35 3.36 13.54
CA MET A 40 6.62 4.46 12.61
C MET A 40 7.97 4.34 11.88
N TRP A 41 8.96 3.69 12.50
CA TRP A 41 10.31 3.57 11.95
C TRP A 41 10.59 2.20 11.32
N ASN A 42 9.58 1.34 11.20
CA ASN A 42 9.72 0.13 10.42
C ASN A 42 9.88 0.43 8.92
N GLU A 43 10.35 -0.54 8.15
CA GLU A 43 10.58 -0.37 6.71
C GLU A 43 9.31 0.01 5.94
N HIS A 44 8.16 -0.53 6.36
CA HIS A 44 6.88 -0.28 5.69
C HIS A 44 6.45 1.20 5.76
N CYS A 45 6.63 1.85 6.92
CA CYS A 45 6.24 3.25 7.13
C CYS A 45 7.33 4.25 6.72
N SER A 46 8.59 3.94 7.06
CA SER A 46 9.69 4.90 6.93
C SER A 46 10.53 4.75 5.67
N TYR A 47 10.44 3.59 5.00
CA TYR A 47 11.31 3.22 3.88
C TYR A 47 12.80 3.39 4.20
N LYS A 48 13.19 3.15 5.48
CA LYS A 48 14.52 3.48 5.98
C LYS A 48 15.66 2.81 5.21
N SER A 49 15.44 1.60 4.71
CA SER A 49 16.43 0.84 3.92
C SER A 49 16.28 1.07 2.43
N SER A 50 15.05 1.11 1.91
CA SER A 50 14.78 1.20 0.47
C SER A 50 14.83 2.63 -0.08
N LYS A 51 14.67 3.65 0.76
CA LYS A 51 14.64 5.07 0.35
C LYS A 51 15.83 5.51 -0.49
N ILE A 52 17.04 4.99 -0.20
CA ILE A 52 18.25 5.31 -0.98
C ILE A 52 18.18 4.79 -2.41
N HIS A 53 17.47 3.68 -2.63
CA HIS A 53 17.24 3.10 -3.95
C HIS A 53 16.08 3.80 -4.66
N LEU A 54 14.98 4.05 -3.95
CA LEU A 54 13.80 4.74 -4.49
C LEU A 54 14.13 6.13 -5.02
N LYS A 55 15.02 6.87 -4.35
CA LYS A 55 15.48 8.18 -4.80
C LYS A 55 16.22 8.18 -6.15
N LYS A 56 16.67 7.02 -6.64
CA LYS A 56 17.33 6.88 -7.94
C LYS A 56 16.33 6.75 -9.09
N LEU A 57 15.05 6.46 -8.79
CA LEU A 57 14.02 6.34 -9.81
C LEU A 57 13.65 7.72 -10.35
N PRO A 58 13.47 7.86 -11.67
CA PRO A 58 13.01 9.11 -12.26
C PRO A 58 11.55 9.36 -11.88
N THR A 59 11.30 10.43 -11.14
CA THR A 59 9.95 10.78 -10.65
C THR A 59 9.43 12.09 -11.22
N LYS A 60 10.21 12.75 -12.10
CA LYS A 60 9.88 14.06 -12.68
C LYS A 60 10.21 14.07 -14.16
N ASN A 61 9.26 14.52 -14.96
CA ASN A 61 9.43 14.92 -16.35
C ASN A 61 8.25 15.81 -16.77
N ASN A 62 8.18 16.18 -18.05
CA ASN A 62 7.18 17.13 -18.57
C ASN A 62 5.74 16.63 -18.53
N ILE A 63 5.53 15.31 -18.48
CA ILE A 63 4.18 14.70 -18.43
C ILE A 63 3.75 14.33 -17.01
N VAL A 64 4.63 14.40 -16.01
CA VAL A 64 4.27 14.07 -14.63
C VAL A 64 3.54 15.25 -13.98
N ILE A 65 2.26 15.07 -13.72
CA ILE A 65 1.44 16.02 -12.96
C ILE A 65 1.66 15.82 -11.48
N GLN A 66 1.62 14.54 -11.02
CA GLN A 66 1.83 14.17 -9.63
C GLN A 66 2.77 12.97 -9.55
N GLY A 67 3.93 13.18 -8.95
CA GLY A 67 4.87 12.14 -8.54
C GLY A 67 4.56 11.61 -7.14
N PRO A 68 5.55 10.93 -6.48
CA PRO A 68 5.38 10.43 -5.11
C PRO A 68 5.00 11.52 -4.11
N GLY A 69 4.09 11.21 -3.18
CA GLY A 69 3.65 12.11 -2.12
C GLY A 69 2.13 12.30 -2.01
N GLU A 70 1.37 11.73 -2.92
CA GLU A 70 -0.09 11.63 -2.88
C GLU A 70 -0.51 10.15 -3.00
N ASN A 71 -1.81 9.88 -2.96
CA ASN A 71 -2.34 8.51 -2.97
C ASN A 71 -2.01 7.74 -4.26
N ALA A 72 -1.92 8.44 -5.41
CA ALA A 72 -1.61 7.84 -6.69
C ALA A 72 -0.71 8.76 -7.54
N GLY A 73 -0.02 8.18 -8.51
CA GLY A 73 0.70 8.90 -9.55
C GLY A 73 -0.24 9.41 -10.62
N VAL A 74 0.07 10.57 -11.20
CA VAL A 74 -0.71 11.20 -12.27
C VAL A 74 0.20 11.66 -13.40
N ILE A 75 -0.13 11.27 -14.63
CA ILE A 75 0.56 11.69 -15.84
C ILE A 75 -0.41 12.31 -16.85
N ASP A 76 0.04 13.37 -17.52
CA ASP A 76 -0.65 13.99 -18.64
C ASP A 76 -0.54 13.09 -19.87
N ILE A 77 -1.65 12.82 -20.54
CA ILE A 77 -1.69 12.04 -21.78
C ILE A 77 -2.17 12.86 -22.98
N GLY A 78 -2.30 14.18 -22.83
CA GLY A 78 -2.81 15.10 -23.85
C GLY A 78 -4.31 15.32 -23.76
N ASP A 79 -4.84 16.23 -24.57
CA ASP A 79 -6.26 16.53 -24.74
C ASP A 79 -7.04 16.79 -23.43
N ASP A 80 -6.35 17.42 -22.45
CA ASP A 80 -6.83 17.64 -21.07
C ASP A 80 -7.07 16.36 -20.25
N ASP A 81 -6.68 15.21 -20.74
CA ASP A 81 -6.80 13.95 -20.04
C ASP A 81 -5.54 13.57 -19.25
N ALA A 82 -5.73 12.89 -18.16
CA ALA A 82 -4.67 12.36 -17.31
C ALA A 82 -4.95 10.91 -16.91
N VAL A 83 -3.89 10.13 -16.86
CA VAL A 83 -3.91 8.78 -16.27
C VAL A 83 -3.49 8.87 -14.82
N VAL A 84 -4.32 8.29 -13.96
CA VAL A 84 -4.07 8.11 -12.53
C VAL A 84 -3.84 6.64 -12.27
N PHE A 85 -2.76 6.29 -11.59
CA PHE A 85 -2.42 4.90 -11.35
C PHE A 85 -1.76 4.68 -10.00
N LYS A 86 -2.02 3.50 -9.45
CA LYS A 86 -1.43 3.02 -8.20
C LYS A 86 -1.07 1.55 -8.33
N ILE A 87 0.09 1.19 -7.82
CA ILE A 87 0.49 -0.20 -7.61
C ILE A 87 0.82 -0.40 -6.13
N GLU A 88 0.38 -1.51 -5.57
CA GLU A 88 0.65 -1.87 -4.18
C GLU A 88 0.79 -3.38 -4.04
N SER A 89 1.62 -3.82 -3.10
CA SER A 89 1.76 -5.22 -2.75
C SER A 89 0.93 -5.56 -1.50
N HIS A 90 0.22 -6.68 -1.58
CA HIS A 90 -0.58 -7.25 -0.49
C HIS A 90 -0.15 -8.70 -0.19
N ASN A 91 1.14 -8.89 0.03
CA ASN A 91 1.77 -10.20 0.09
C ASN A 91 1.38 -10.96 1.35
N HIS A 92 1.71 -10.41 2.51
CA HIS A 92 1.52 -11.09 3.80
C HIS A 92 0.04 -11.33 4.14
N PRO A 93 -0.86 -10.36 3.99
CA PRO A 93 -2.29 -10.60 4.18
C PRO A 93 -2.83 -11.72 3.28
N SER A 94 -2.39 -11.76 2.00
CA SER A 94 -2.82 -12.78 1.05
C SER A 94 -2.22 -14.18 1.34
N PHE A 95 -1.09 -14.25 2.03
CA PHE A 95 -0.51 -15.52 2.47
C PHE A 95 -1.28 -16.12 3.65
N ILE A 96 -1.84 -15.29 4.51
CA ILE A 96 -2.63 -15.70 5.68
C ILE A 96 -4.08 -15.99 5.28
N GLU A 97 -4.74 -15.02 4.63
CA GLU A 97 -6.13 -15.07 4.16
C GLU A 97 -6.19 -14.72 2.67
N PRO A 98 -5.97 -15.68 1.77
CA PRO A 98 -5.68 -15.38 0.36
C PRO A 98 -6.81 -14.65 -0.35
N TYR A 99 -8.07 -15.00 -0.07
CA TYR A 99 -9.21 -14.29 -0.67
C TYR A 99 -9.32 -12.84 -0.14
N GLN A 100 -9.38 -12.69 1.18
CA GLN A 100 -9.58 -11.39 1.82
C GLN A 100 -8.38 -10.46 1.63
N GLY A 101 -7.17 -11.00 1.77
CA GLY A 101 -5.94 -10.24 1.56
C GLY A 101 -5.82 -9.70 0.14
N ALA A 102 -6.10 -10.52 -0.87
CA ALA A 102 -6.05 -10.09 -2.27
C ALA A 102 -7.19 -9.13 -2.63
N ALA A 103 -8.41 -9.39 -2.13
CA ALA A 103 -9.55 -8.49 -2.31
C ALA A 103 -9.28 -7.11 -1.71
N THR A 104 -8.72 -7.04 -0.50
CA THR A 104 -8.33 -5.78 0.15
C THR A 104 -7.24 -5.06 -0.64
N GLY A 105 -6.29 -5.80 -1.22
CA GLY A 105 -5.25 -5.23 -2.08
C GLY A 105 -5.85 -4.49 -3.28
N VAL A 106 -6.79 -5.10 -3.98
CA VAL A 106 -7.51 -4.47 -5.09
C VAL A 106 -8.35 -3.29 -4.61
N GLY A 107 -9.08 -3.44 -3.51
CA GLY A 107 -9.92 -2.39 -2.94
C GLY A 107 -9.14 -1.15 -2.54
N GLY A 108 -7.98 -1.33 -1.91
CA GLY A 108 -7.09 -0.26 -1.48
C GLY A 108 -6.62 0.61 -2.65
N ILE A 109 -6.10 -0.01 -3.71
CA ILE A 109 -5.59 0.74 -4.88
C ILE A 109 -6.69 1.40 -5.69
N LEU A 110 -7.87 0.78 -5.77
CA LEU A 110 -9.03 1.42 -6.39
C LEU A 110 -9.44 2.67 -5.64
N ARG A 111 -9.46 2.61 -4.31
CA ARG A 111 -9.76 3.76 -3.46
C ARG A 111 -8.74 4.89 -3.67
N ASP A 112 -7.45 4.57 -3.77
CA ASP A 112 -6.41 5.56 -4.03
C ASP A 112 -6.62 6.30 -5.36
N VAL A 113 -7.01 5.57 -6.41
CA VAL A 113 -7.34 6.18 -7.71
C VAL A 113 -8.59 7.05 -7.60
N PHE A 114 -9.64 6.59 -6.92
CA PHE A 114 -10.85 7.39 -6.69
C PHE A 114 -10.59 8.67 -5.91
N THR A 115 -9.73 8.61 -4.89
CA THR A 115 -9.42 9.79 -4.05
C THR A 115 -8.71 10.89 -4.82
N MET A 116 -8.06 10.57 -5.94
CA MET A 116 -7.46 11.56 -6.84
C MET A 116 -8.46 12.16 -7.85
N GLY A 117 -9.73 11.79 -7.76
CA GLY A 117 -10.78 12.27 -8.67
C GLY A 117 -10.86 11.51 -9.99
N ALA A 118 -10.19 10.38 -10.10
CA ALA A 118 -10.18 9.56 -11.30
C ALA A 118 -11.20 8.42 -11.21
N ARG A 119 -11.77 8.03 -12.35
CA ARG A 119 -12.55 6.80 -12.46
C ARG A 119 -11.65 5.63 -12.84
N PRO A 120 -11.49 4.61 -12.00
CA PRO A 120 -10.78 3.40 -12.38
C PRO A 120 -11.43 2.72 -13.58
N ILE A 121 -10.60 2.27 -14.52
CA ILE A 121 -11.05 1.63 -15.76
C ILE A 121 -10.41 0.27 -16.01
N ALA A 122 -9.30 -0.03 -15.35
CA ALA A 122 -8.55 -1.25 -15.55
C ALA A 122 -7.79 -1.67 -14.29
N LEU A 123 -7.70 -2.97 -14.09
CA LEU A 123 -6.83 -3.64 -13.12
C LEU A 123 -5.77 -4.46 -13.83
N MET A 124 -4.61 -4.55 -13.23
CA MET A 124 -3.52 -5.44 -13.60
C MET A 124 -2.91 -6.06 -12.35
N ASN A 125 -2.29 -7.23 -12.49
CA ASN A 125 -1.70 -7.91 -11.34
C ASN A 125 -0.36 -8.56 -11.72
N SER A 126 0.59 -8.56 -10.78
CA SER A 126 1.80 -9.38 -10.85
C SER A 126 1.83 -10.26 -9.62
N ILE A 127 1.54 -11.56 -9.80
CA ILE A 127 1.38 -12.52 -8.71
C ILE A 127 2.40 -13.65 -8.82
N HIS A 128 3.04 -13.94 -7.69
CA HIS A 128 4.12 -14.93 -7.65
C HIS A 128 3.86 -15.94 -6.53
N PHE A 129 3.94 -17.20 -6.88
CA PHE A 129 3.64 -18.31 -5.99
C PHE A 129 4.80 -19.29 -5.92
N GLY A 130 4.79 -20.11 -4.88
CA GLY A 130 5.70 -21.24 -4.73
C GLY A 130 5.49 -22.33 -5.80
N SER A 131 6.15 -23.46 -5.61
CA SER A 131 6.04 -24.59 -6.52
C SER A 131 4.59 -25.04 -6.75
N PRO A 132 4.14 -25.24 -8.01
CA PRO A 132 2.81 -25.78 -8.30
C PRO A 132 2.57 -27.19 -7.73
N LYS A 133 3.65 -27.91 -7.38
CA LYS A 133 3.57 -29.24 -6.74
C LYS A 133 3.21 -29.13 -5.25
N ASN A 134 3.39 -27.98 -4.63
CA ASN A 134 3.05 -27.76 -3.22
C ASN A 134 1.53 -27.58 -3.10
N HIS A 135 0.89 -28.37 -2.24
CA HIS A 135 -0.55 -28.31 -2.01
C HIS A 135 -1.00 -26.91 -1.55
N LYS A 136 -0.21 -26.26 -0.69
CA LYS A 136 -0.49 -24.89 -0.19
C LYS A 136 -0.55 -23.88 -1.34
N THR A 137 0.32 -24.00 -2.34
CA THR A 137 0.34 -23.12 -3.52
C THR A 137 -0.98 -23.11 -4.26
N LYS A 138 -1.64 -24.27 -4.43
CA LYS A 138 -2.94 -24.37 -5.10
C LYS A 138 -4.03 -23.60 -4.37
N ASN A 139 -4.06 -23.73 -3.03
CA ASN A 139 -5.02 -23.03 -2.19
C ASN A 139 -4.80 -21.52 -2.22
N LEU A 140 -3.55 -21.07 -2.11
CA LEU A 140 -3.16 -19.66 -2.17
C LEU A 140 -3.53 -19.06 -3.54
N LEU A 141 -3.18 -19.74 -4.64
CA LEU A 141 -3.51 -19.28 -5.99
C LEU A 141 -5.03 -19.15 -6.18
N SER A 142 -5.78 -20.17 -5.82
CA SER A 142 -7.24 -20.16 -5.94
C SER A 142 -7.88 -19.01 -5.13
N GLY A 143 -7.47 -18.83 -3.88
CA GLY A 143 -7.98 -17.78 -3.03
C GLY A 143 -7.61 -16.37 -3.53
N VAL A 144 -6.36 -16.15 -3.90
CA VAL A 144 -5.88 -14.87 -4.43
C VAL A 144 -6.62 -14.48 -5.71
N VAL A 145 -6.71 -15.39 -6.69
CA VAL A 145 -7.40 -15.12 -7.95
C VAL A 145 -8.89 -14.86 -7.72
N SER A 146 -9.53 -15.62 -6.83
CA SER A 146 -10.94 -15.41 -6.47
C SER A 146 -11.15 -14.07 -5.75
N GLY A 147 -10.24 -13.66 -4.88
CA GLY A 147 -10.30 -12.38 -4.17
C GLY A 147 -10.16 -11.19 -5.12
N ILE A 148 -9.17 -11.23 -6.02
CA ILE A 148 -8.98 -10.20 -7.07
C ILE A 148 -10.22 -10.11 -7.95
N GLY A 149 -10.70 -11.25 -8.47
CA GLY A 149 -11.87 -11.31 -9.36
C GLY A 149 -13.15 -10.90 -8.65
N GLY A 150 -13.34 -11.33 -7.40
CA GLY A 150 -14.54 -10.98 -6.62
C GLY A 150 -14.67 -9.48 -6.40
N TYR A 151 -13.56 -8.81 -6.03
CA TYR A 151 -13.60 -7.36 -5.84
C TYR A 151 -13.76 -6.61 -7.17
N GLY A 152 -13.01 -6.98 -8.20
CA GLY A 152 -13.12 -6.38 -9.53
C GLY A 152 -14.52 -6.50 -10.12
N ASN A 153 -15.15 -7.66 -9.97
CA ASN A 153 -16.54 -7.90 -10.42
C ASN A 153 -17.55 -7.04 -9.64
N SER A 154 -17.37 -6.90 -8.33
CA SER A 154 -18.27 -6.09 -7.49
C SER A 154 -18.25 -4.61 -7.86
N VAL A 155 -17.11 -4.09 -8.29
CA VAL A 155 -16.93 -2.70 -8.72
C VAL A 155 -17.17 -2.51 -10.23
N GLY A 156 -17.17 -3.60 -10.98
CA GLY A 156 -17.33 -3.59 -12.44
C GLY A 156 -16.10 -3.13 -13.20
N ILE A 157 -14.90 -3.39 -12.67
CA ILE A 157 -13.63 -3.00 -13.29
C ILE A 157 -12.88 -4.25 -13.74
N PRO A 158 -12.57 -4.39 -15.05
CA PRO A 158 -11.94 -5.59 -15.57
C PRO A 158 -10.45 -5.66 -15.23
N THR A 159 -9.96 -6.87 -15.00
CA THR A 159 -8.52 -7.17 -15.06
C THR A 159 -8.13 -7.37 -16.52
N VAL A 160 -7.27 -6.51 -17.04
CA VAL A 160 -6.92 -6.45 -18.47
C VAL A 160 -5.53 -6.99 -18.79
N GLY A 161 -4.72 -7.27 -17.77
CA GLY A 161 -3.37 -7.76 -17.96
C GLY A 161 -2.70 -8.16 -16.66
N GLY A 162 -1.47 -8.64 -16.78
CA GLY A 162 -0.65 -9.04 -15.66
C GLY A 162 0.20 -10.25 -15.95
N GLU A 163 0.79 -10.80 -14.89
CA GLU A 163 1.61 -12.00 -14.97
C GLU A 163 1.40 -12.90 -13.75
N THR A 164 1.59 -14.19 -13.94
CA THR A 164 1.64 -15.16 -12.85
C THR A 164 2.92 -15.98 -12.99
N LYS A 165 3.73 -16.02 -11.92
CA LYS A 165 5.00 -16.75 -11.90
C LYS A 165 5.05 -17.75 -10.75
N PHE A 166 5.80 -18.83 -10.96
CA PHE A 166 6.03 -19.87 -9.96
C PHE A 166 7.52 -20.07 -9.77
N ASN A 167 7.96 -20.04 -8.51
CA ASN A 167 9.33 -20.34 -8.13
C ASN A 167 9.36 -20.81 -6.68
N ASP A 168 10.20 -21.79 -6.37
CA ASP A 168 10.29 -22.39 -5.02
C ASP A 168 10.64 -21.37 -3.92
N THR A 169 11.28 -20.26 -4.28
CA THR A 169 11.58 -19.17 -3.34
C THR A 169 10.33 -18.51 -2.75
N TYR A 170 9.17 -18.66 -3.39
CA TYR A 170 7.88 -18.14 -2.92
C TYR A 170 7.03 -19.16 -2.16
N ASN A 171 7.58 -20.34 -1.80
CA ASN A 171 6.83 -21.37 -1.06
C ASN A 171 6.32 -20.85 0.30
N GLU A 172 7.09 -20.01 0.99
CA GLU A 172 6.78 -19.48 2.32
C GLU A 172 6.37 -18.00 2.31
N ASN A 173 6.41 -17.34 1.17
CA ASN A 173 6.02 -15.95 1.03
C ASN A 173 5.66 -15.61 -0.42
N ILE A 174 4.37 -15.55 -0.72
CA ILE A 174 3.87 -15.18 -2.05
C ILE A 174 3.98 -13.68 -2.29
N LEU A 175 4.00 -13.27 -3.57
CA LEU A 175 3.84 -11.87 -3.94
C LEU A 175 2.50 -11.67 -4.62
N VAL A 176 1.75 -10.70 -4.12
CA VAL A 176 0.48 -10.27 -4.70
C VAL A 176 0.55 -8.77 -4.92
N ASN A 177 0.88 -8.37 -6.14
CA ASN A 177 0.94 -6.97 -6.52
C ASN A 177 -0.27 -6.65 -7.39
N ALA A 178 -1.05 -5.67 -6.97
CA ALA A 178 -2.19 -5.19 -7.71
C ALA A 178 -1.93 -3.77 -8.22
N MET A 179 -2.37 -3.47 -9.43
CA MET A 179 -2.30 -2.15 -10.04
C MET A 179 -3.68 -1.74 -10.54
N ALA A 180 -4.08 -0.51 -10.24
CA ALA A 180 -5.25 0.12 -10.79
C ALA A 180 -4.87 1.32 -11.66
N VAL A 181 -5.60 1.47 -12.75
CA VAL A 181 -5.47 2.59 -13.68
C VAL A 181 -6.82 3.26 -13.83
N GLY A 182 -6.83 4.59 -13.76
CA GLY A 182 -8.03 5.40 -13.95
C GLY A 182 -7.79 6.57 -14.87
N LEU A 183 -8.87 7.18 -15.34
CA LEU A 183 -8.85 8.40 -16.16
C LEU A 183 -9.47 9.54 -15.37
N ALA A 184 -8.88 10.73 -15.54
CA ALA A 184 -9.36 11.98 -15.01
C ALA A 184 -9.08 13.13 -15.96
N ASN A 185 -9.81 14.24 -15.83
CA ASN A 185 -9.41 15.49 -16.45
C ASN A 185 -8.26 16.11 -15.63
N LYS A 186 -7.15 16.46 -16.27
CA LYS A 186 -5.94 16.97 -15.60
C LYS A 186 -6.17 18.22 -14.75
N ASN A 187 -7.21 18.99 -15.06
CA ASN A 187 -7.58 20.21 -14.32
C ASN A 187 -8.49 19.93 -13.11
N LYS A 188 -8.89 18.67 -12.91
CA LYS A 188 -9.82 18.23 -11.86
C LYS A 188 -9.23 17.16 -10.92
N ILE A 189 -7.92 17.12 -10.80
CA ILE A 189 -7.23 16.22 -9.87
C ILE A 189 -7.47 16.69 -8.43
N PHE A 190 -7.82 15.76 -7.55
CA PHE A 190 -7.97 16.01 -6.13
C PHE A 190 -6.67 15.70 -5.39
N TYR A 191 -6.35 16.51 -4.41
CA TYR A 191 -5.17 16.37 -3.56
C TYR A 191 -5.58 16.27 -2.10
N SER A 192 -4.82 15.56 -1.31
CA SER A 192 -5.03 15.37 0.15
C SER A 192 -4.76 16.65 0.95
N LYS A 193 -5.32 17.78 0.50
CA LYS A 193 -5.14 19.10 1.13
C LYS A 193 -6.48 19.73 1.43
N ALA A 194 -6.71 20.06 2.69
CA ALA A 194 -7.85 20.88 3.09
C ALA A 194 -7.72 22.29 2.47
N LYS A 195 -8.71 22.72 1.71
CA LYS A 195 -8.75 24.04 1.07
C LYS A 195 -10.09 24.71 1.32
N GLY A 196 -10.03 26.04 1.55
CA GLY A 196 -11.21 26.88 1.76
C GLY A 196 -11.65 26.97 3.21
N LEU A 197 -12.49 27.96 3.49
CA LEU A 197 -13.08 28.20 4.80
C LEU A 197 -14.50 27.62 4.84
N ASN A 198 -14.97 27.27 6.04
CA ASN A 198 -16.35 26.83 6.31
C ASN A 198 -16.78 25.59 5.49
N LYS A 199 -15.88 24.63 5.29
CA LYS A 199 -16.17 23.36 4.64
C LYS A 199 -16.61 22.32 5.67
N ALA A 200 -17.69 21.60 5.34
CA ALA A 200 -18.08 20.44 6.12
C ALA A 200 -17.05 19.30 5.91
N VAL A 201 -16.69 18.64 6.98
CA VAL A 201 -15.88 17.41 6.95
C VAL A 201 -16.83 16.24 7.19
N VAL A 202 -16.84 15.31 6.23
CA VAL A 202 -17.62 14.06 6.36
C VAL A 202 -16.64 12.93 6.64
N CYS A 203 -16.81 12.29 7.80
CA CYS A 203 -16.03 11.10 8.17
C CYS A 203 -16.92 9.86 8.00
N LEU A 204 -16.56 8.98 7.07
CA LEU A 204 -17.29 7.75 6.82
C LEU A 204 -16.86 6.59 7.72
N LEU A 205 -15.66 6.65 8.28
CA LEU A 205 -15.09 5.56 9.09
C LEU A 205 -15.75 5.47 10.48
N TYR A 206 -16.20 6.59 11.05
CA TYR A 206 -16.88 6.59 12.35
C TYR A 206 -18.34 6.10 12.28
N THR A 207 -18.86 5.85 11.10
CA THR A 207 -20.20 5.29 10.91
C THR A 207 -20.18 3.77 10.73
N SER A 208 -19.01 3.15 10.68
CA SER A 208 -18.85 1.70 10.67
C SER A 208 -18.22 1.27 12.00
N ASP A 209 -18.74 0.22 12.61
CA ASP A 209 -18.23 -0.36 13.87
C ASP A 209 -16.80 -0.87 13.78
N ALA A 210 -16.21 -0.87 12.57
CA ALA A 210 -14.83 -1.26 12.33
C ALA A 210 -13.76 -0.32 12.95
N ALA A 211 -14.16 0.80 13.51
CA ALA A 211 -13.25 1.72 14.22
C ALA A 211 -13.25 1.49 15.75
N ASP A 212 -14.20 0.72 16.26
CA ASP A 212 -14.36 0.43 17.70
C ASP A 212 -13.84 -0.96 18.08
N GLU A 213 -13.35 -1.76 17.12
CA GLU A 213 -12.66 -3.02 17.31
C GLU A 213 -11.12 -2.81 17.15
#